data_b9d0abc90143ed95f0d2c3382d1fb224
#
_entry.id   b9d0abc90143ed95f0d2c3382d1fb224
#
_cell.length_a   1.000
_cell.length_b   1.000
_cell.length_c   1.000
_cell.angle_alpha   90.00
_cell.angle_beta   90.00
_cell.angle_gamma   90.00
#
_symmetry.space_group_name_H-M   'P 1'
#
loop_
_entity.id
_entity.type
_entity.pdbx_description
1 polymer ?
#
loop_
_entity_poly.entity_id
_entity_poly.type
_entity_poly.pdbx_seq_one_letter_code
_entity_poly.pdbx_strand_id
1 'polypeptide(L)'
;MKQSLTLVKVGGKIVEEPESLATLLDGFIKIKGPKMLVHGGGRTATEIAGRLGIETKMAGGRRITDAEMLRVVTMVYGGLVNKNIVSSLSAKGYKALGLTGADMNVIRSHKRPVTSEGIDFGFVGDVDSVDQDAIAMLIEGGVTPVVAPLTLGENGCLLNTHADTVAGETAKAMSRLYDVTLMFCFEKKGVLLDGNDDDSVIPHIDTQLFNQLKAEGIVSGGMLPKLENSFAALRGGVNKVVITRADRLTQGGTVITL
;
A
#
# COMPACT_ATOMS: atom_id res chain seq x y z
N MET A 1 -7.88 6.37 -25.59
CA MET A 1 -7.59 5.37 -24.55
C MET A 1 -6.75 6.04 -23.47
N LYS A 2 -7.03 5.79 -22.20
CA LYS A 2 -6.20 6.28 -21.10
C LYS A 2 -4.82 5.61 -21.13
N GLN A 3 -3.79 6.33 -20.70
CA GLN A 3 -2.45 5.78 -20.52
C GLN A 3 -2.46 4.80 -19.34
N SER A 4 -1.71 3.68 -19.44
CA SER A 4 -1.62 2.72 -18.35
C SER A 4 -0.72 3.26 -17.22
N LEU A 5 -1.14 3.07 -15.97
CA LEU A 5 -0.40 3.36 -14.75
C LEU A 5 -0.34 2.11 -13.87
N THR A 6 0.85 1.73 -13.40
CA THR A 6 0.99 0.68 -12.40
C THR A 6 1.27 1.27 -11.02
N LEU A 7 0.38 1.00 -10.06
CA LEU A 7 0.58 1.33 -8.66
C LEU A 7 0.97 0.06 -7.91
N VAL A 8 2.17 0.02 -7.36
CA VAL A 8 2.66 -1.12 -6.56
C VAL A 8 2.58 -0.78 -5.09
N LYS A 9 1.81 -1.55 -4.33
CA LYS A 9 1.83 -1.50 -2.87
C LYS A 9 2.71 -2.61 -2.33
N VAL A 10 3.67 -2.26 -1.51
CA VAL A 10 4.59 -3.21 -0.89
C VAL A 10 4.42 -3.30 0.62
N GLY A 11 4.40 -4.53 1.15
CA GLY A 11 4.28 -4.80 2.58
C GLY A 11 5.55 -4.45 3.37
N GLY A 12 5.40 -4.24 4.68
CA GLY A 12 6.50 -3.85 5.56
C GLY A 12 7.68 -4.80 5.52
N LYS A 13 7.44 -6.11 5.61
CA LYS A 13 8.53 -7.11 5.63
C LYS A 13 9.48 -7.00 4.43
N ILE A 14 8.95 -6.78 3.23
CA ILE A 14 9.75 -6.67 2.01
C ILE A 14 10.62 -5.41 2.04
N VAL A 15 10.09 -4.28 2.52
CA VAL A 15 10.86 -3.02 2.56
C VAL A 15 11.88 -2.97 3.70
N GLU A 16 11.78 -3.87 4.67
CA GLU A 16 12.63 -3.95 5.85
C GLU A 16 13.84 -4.87 5.63
N GLU A 17 13.74 -5.84 4.71
CA GLU A 17 14.80 -6.77 4.35
C GLU A 17 15.55 -6.25 3.11
N PRO A 18 16.85 -5.88 3.20
CA PRO A 18 17.57 -5.26 2.09
C PRO A 18 17.55 -6.07 0.78
N GLU A 19 17.71 -7.40 0.86
CA GLU A 19 17.68 -8.27 -0.32
C GLU A 19 16.29 -8.34 -0.96
N SER A 20 15.25 -8.44 -0.13
CA SER A 20 13.86 -8.44 -0.59
C SER A 20 13.48 -7.11 -1.24
N LEU A 21 13.92 -6.00 -0.66
CA LEU A 21 13.73 -4.66 -1.24
C LEU A 21 14.49 -4.53 -2.57
N ALA A 22 15.74 -4.96 -2.64
CA ALA A 22 16.52 -4.91 -3.88
C ALA A 22 15.82 -5.71 -5.00
N THR A 23 15.37 -6.92 -4.70
CA THR A 23 14.63 -7.80 -5.64
C THR A 23 13.33 -7.13 -6.11
N LEU A 24 12.56 -6.54 -5.17
CA LEU A 24 11.35 -5.79 -5.51
C LEU A 24 11.66 -4.65 -6.48
N LEU A 25 12.66 -3.82 -6.15
CA LEU A 25 13.00 -2.65 -6.95
C LEU A 25 13.55 -3.03 -8.33
N ASP A 26 14.29 -4.14 -8.46
CA ASP A 26 14.71 -4.70 -9.75
C ASP A 26 13.52 -5.17 -10.61
N GLY A 27 12.48 -5.70 -9.99
CA GLY A 27 11.21 -5.98 -10.66
C GLY A 27 10.44 -4.72 -11.01
N PHE A 28 10.37 -3.77 -10.08
CA PHE A 28 9.64 -2.50 -10.25
C PHE A 28 10.16 -1.67 -11.41
N ILE A 29 11.47 -1.55 -11.57
CA ILE A 29 12.07 -0.79 -12.69
C ILE A 29 11.77 -1.42 -14.05
N LYS A 30 11.55 -2.73 -14.12
CA LYS A 30 11.20 -3.45 -15.37
C LYS A 30 9.74 -3.26 -15.79
N ILE A 31 8.87 -2.77 -14.91
CA ILE A 31 7.49 -2.43 -15.27
C ILE A 31 7.53 -1.32 -16.32
N LYS A 32 6.84 -1.52 -17.44
CA LYS A 32 6.78 -0.54 -18.54
C LYS A 32 5.77 0.58 -18.22
N GLY A 33 6.08 1.78 -18.70
CA GLY A 33 5.20 2.95 -18.55
C GLY A 33 5.26 3.60 -17.17
N PRO A 34 4.35 4.55 -16.90
CA PRO A 34 4.18 5.22 -15.64
C PRO A 34 3.94 4.26 -14.49
N LYS A 35 4.59 4.54 -13.37
CA LYS A 35 4.46 3.72 -12.16
C LYS A 35 4.68 4.54 -10.91
N MET A 36 4.07 4.10 -9.83
CA MET A 36 4.25 4.67 -8.50
C MET A 36 4.27 3.55 -7.45
N LEU A 37 4.78 3.86 -6.26
CA LEU A 37 4.94 2.90 -5.18
C LEU A 37 4.31 3.43 -3.89
N VAL A 38 3.56 2.59 -3.19
CA VAL A 38 3.07 2.83 -1.82
C VAL A 38 3.71 1.79 -0.91
N HIS A 39 4.35 2.23 0.17
CA HIS A 39 5.05 1.29 1.07
C HIS A 39 4.41 1.21 2.45
N GLY A 40 4.73 0.13 3.17
CA GLY A 40 4.50 0.00 4.60
C GLY A 40 5.77 0.35 5.41
N GLY A 41 5.90 -0.25 6.61
CA GLY A 41 7.06 -0.02 7.51
C GLY A 41 6.71 -0.34 8.97
N GLY A 42 5.61 -1.07 9.19
CA GLY A 42 5.05 -1.27 10.51
C GLY A 42 5.96 -2.03 11.49
N ARG A 43 6.75 -2.99 11.02
CA ARG A 43 7.70 -3.73 11.86
C ARG A 43 8.85 -2.82 12.32
N THR A 44 9.47 -2.10 11.38
CA THR A 44 10.51 -1.11 11.71
C THR A 44 9.99 -0.07 12.71
N ALA A 45 8.74 0.41 12.55
CA ALA A 45 8.15 1.33 13.50
C ALA A 45 7.98 0.70 14.90
N THR A 46 7.57 -0.58 14.98
CA THR A 46 7.48 -1.31 16.26
C THR A 46 8.86 -1.47 16.90
N GLU A 47 9.88 -1.84 16.11
CA GLU A 47 11.25 -2.01 16.60
C GLU A 47 11.82 -0.68 17.14
N ILE A 48 11.70 0.40 16.36
CA ILE A 48 12.18 1.73 16.78
C ILE A 48 11.42 2.23 18.00
N ALA A 49 10.09 2.06 18.06
CA ALA A 49 9.28 2.39 19.23
C ALA A 49 9.81 1.67 20.50
N GLY A 50 10.06 0.35 20.39
CA GLY A 50 10.60 -0.44 21.50
C GLY A 50 11.98 0.05 21.95
N ARG A 51 12.87 0.42 21.03
CA ARG A 51 14.18 1.00 21.36
C ARG A 51 14.07 2.37 22.08
N LEU A 52 13.00 3.11 21.81
CA LEU A 52 12.70 4.39 22.47
C LEU A 52 11.86 4.24 23.75
N GLY A 53 11.55 3.01 24.17
CA GLY A 53 10.70 2.75 25.33
C GLY A 53 9.22 3.04 25.13
N ILE A 54 8.78 3.16 23.87
CA ILE A 54 7.38 3.44 23.49
C ILE A 54 6.66 2.12 23.22
N GLU A 55 5.60 1.85 24.00
CA GLU A 55 4.80 0.63 23.83
C GLU A 55 3.98 0.69 22.54
N THR A 56 4.03 -0.38 21.75
CA THR A 56 3.18 -0.53 20.58
C THR A 56 1.88 -1.25 20.93
N LYS A 57 0.76 -0.55 20.80
CA LYS A 57 -0.59 -1.09 21.03
C LYS A 57 -1.27 -1.38 19.69
N MET A 58 -1.91 -2.53 19.58
CA MET A 58 -2.61 -2.98 18.38
C MET A 58 -4.04 -3.39 18.71
N ALA A 59 -4.99 -3.06 17.84
CA ALA A 59 -6.36 -3.54 17.91
C ALA A 59 -6.84 -3.92 16.50
N GLY A 60 -7.39 -5.12 16.33
CA GLY A 60 -7.85 -5.62 15.03
C GLY A 60 -6.80 -5.55 13.91
N GLY A 61 -5.52 -5.79 14.22
CA GLY A 61 -4.41 -5.68 13.28
C GLY A 61 -4.00 -4.25 12.90
N ARG A 62 -4.59 -3.23 13.54
CA ARG A 62 -4.28 -1.81 13.33
C ARG A 62 -3.55 -1.24 14.54
N ARG A 63 -2.60 -0.35 14.30
CA ARG A 63 -1.83 0.31 15.34
C ARG A 63 -2.64 1.44 15.98
N ILE A 64 -2.80 1.40 17.32
CA ILE A 64 -3.23 2.56 18.08
C ILE A 64 -2.08 3.56 18.08
N THR A 65 -2.33 4.78 17.66
CA THR A 65 -1.30 5.78 17.40
C THR A 65 -1.54 7.00 18.29
N ASP A 66 -0.94 7.01 19.46
CA ASP A 66 -0.88 8.19 20.30
C ASP A 66 0.16 9.20 19.77
N ALA A 67 0.37 10.32 20.46
CA ALA A 67 1.28 11.37 20.01
C ALA A 67 2.74 10.90 19.91
N GLU A 68 3.21 10.06 20.82
CA GLU A 68 4.59 9.52 20.78
C GLU A 68 4.74 8.52 19.65
N MET A 69 3.76 7.64 19.48
CA MET A 69 3.75 6.70 18.36
C MET A 69 3.63 7.41 17.01
N LEU A 70 2.87 8.52 16.92
CA LEU A 70 2.81 9.34 15.71
C LEU A 70 4.19 9.89 15.33
N ARG A 71 4.98 10.36 16.29
CA ARG A 71 6.36 10.80 16.06
C ARG A 71 7.21 9.66 15.49
N VAL A 72 7.10 8.47 16.07
CA VAL A 72 7.83 7.28 15.58
C VAL A 72 7.45 6.94 14.14
N VAL A 73 6.16 6.80 13.86
CA VAL A 73 5.73 6.44 12.49
C VAL A 73 6.06 7.53 11.47
N THR A 74 6.05 8.80 11.87
CA THR A 74 6.47 9.91 11.01
C THR A 74 7.96 9.80 10.66
N MET A 75 8.83 9.60 11.63
CA MET A 75 10.27 9.40 11.40
C MET A 75 10.54 8.15 10.56
N VAL A 76 9.87 7.04 10.88
CA VAL A 76 10.11 5.75 10.22
C VAL A 76 9.52 5.73 8.81
N TYR A 77 8.24 6.07 8.65
CA TYR A 77 7.59 5.96 7.35
C TYR A 77 8.01 7.09 6.41
N GLY A 78 7.91 8.36 6.86
CA GLY A 78 8.24 9.53 6.04
C GLY A 78 9.75 9.73 5.83
N GLY A 79 10.53 9.31 6.80
CA GLY A 79 12.00 9.41 6.76
C GLY A 79 12.66 8.11 6.34
N LEU A 80 12.91 7.22 7.28
CA LEU A 80 13.79 6.06 7.09
C LEU A 80 13.39 5.17 5.92
N VAL A 81 12.18 4.61 5.96
CA VAL A 81 11.73 3.64 4.93
C VAL A 81 11.56 4.33 3.58
N ASN A 82 10.88 5.47 3.55
CA ASN A 82 10.62 6.22 2.33
C ASN A 82 11.92 6.62 1.62
N LYS A 83 12.88 7.22 2.36
CA LYS A 83 14.11 7.72 1.77
C LYS A 83 15.07 6.60 1.37
N ASN A 84 15.05 5.44 2.04
CA ASN A 84 15.81 4.27 1.60
C ASN A 84 15.30 3.76 0.25
N ILE A 85 13.98 3.70 0.04
CA ILE A 85 13.39 3.33 -1.26
C ILE A 85 13.76 4.35 -2.34
N VAL A 86 13.61 5.64 -2.05
CA VAL A 86 13.94 6.73 -2.98
C VAL A 86 15.41 6.69 -3.36
N SER A 87 16.31 6.56 -2.39
CA SER A 87 17.76 6.47 -2.62
C SER A 87 18.10 5.28 -3.51
N SER A 88 17.50 4.10 -3.24
CA SER A 88 17.74 2.89 -4.02
C SER A 88 17.23 3.02 -5.47
N LEU A 89 16.08 3.67 -5.69
CA LEU A 89 15.58 3.96 -7.04
C LEU A 89 16.44 4.98 -7.76
N SER A 90 16.91 6.02 -7.05
CA SER A 90 17.79 7.03 -7.61
C SER A 90 19.13 6.43 -8.04
N ALA A 91 19.69 5.49 -7.25
CA ALA A 91 20.90 4.75 -7.62
C ALA A 91 20.72 3.90 -8.90
N LYS A 92 19.47 3.54 -9.24
CA LYS A 92 19.09 2.83 -10.47
C LYS A 92 18.70 3.79 -11.62
N GLY A 93 18.93 5.10 -11.47
CA GLY A 93 18.68 6.12 -12.50
C GLY A 93 17.24 6.65 -12.57
N TYR A 94 16.38 6.32 -11.59
CA TYR A 94 15.00 6.83 -11.55
C TYR A 94 14.91 8.15 -10.80
N LYS A 95 14.15 9.12 -11.34
CA LYS A 95 13.79 10.34 -10.63
C LYS A 95 12.66 10.00 -9.63
N ALA A 96 13.01 9.45 -8.49
CA ALA A 96 12.04 9.10 -7.46
C ALA A 96 11.83 10.26 -6.48
N LEU A 97 10.58 10.50 -6.08
CA LEU A 97 10.19 11.48 -5.07
C LEU A 97 9.40 10.81 -3.96
N GLY A 98 9.93 10.91 -2.74
CA GLY A 98 9.23 10.40 -1.56
C GLY A 98 8.24 11.42 -1.03
N LEU A 99 6.99 10.98 -0.87
CA LEU A 99 5.85 11.77 -0.45
C LEU A 99 5.17 11.17 0.77
N THR A 100 4.59 12.03 1.58
CA THR A 100 3.47 11.76 2.48
C THR A 100 2.21 12.42 1.91
N GLY A 101 1.06 12.21 2.49
CA GLY A 101 -0.16 12.91 2.10
C GLY A 101 -0.12 14.42 2.35
N ALA A 102 0.78 14.88 3.24
CA ALA A 102 0.97 16.30 3.52
C ALA A 102 1.76 17.03 2.41
N ASP A 103 2.65 16.32 1.70
CA ASP A 103 3.41 16.90 0.59
C ASP A 103 2.43 17.25 -0.54
N MET A 104 2.44 18.50 -0.99
CA MET A 104 1.49 19.03 -1.98
C MET A 104 0.00 18.80 -1.60
N ASN A 105 -0.28 18.40 -0.35
CA ASN A 105 -1.63 18.09 0.12
C ASN A 105 -2.32 16.95 -0.67
N VAL A 106 -1.52 15.98 -1.12
CA VAL A 106 -1.98 14.95 -2.08
C VAL A 106 -2.94 13.93 -1.49
N ILE A 107 -2.95 13.69 -0.15
CA ILE A 107 -3.91 12.76 0.47
C ILE A 107 -4.44 13.37 1.77
N ARG A 108 -5.72 13.69 1.78
CA ARG A 108 -6.45 14.19 2.95
C ARG A 108 -7.21 13.07 3.65
N SER A 109 -7.29 13.17 4.96
CA SER A 109 -7.97 12.20 5.83
C SER A 109 -8.62 12.91 7.01
N HIS A 110 -9.70 12.35 7.53
CA HIS A 110 -10.18 12.67 8.86
C HIS A 110 -9.65 11.66 9.89
N LYS A 111 -9.62 12.08 11.15
CA LYS A 111 -9.30 11.17 12.26
C LYS A 111 -10.37 10.08 12.34
N ARG A 112 -9.93 8.82 12.42
CA ARG A 112 -10.85 7.69 12.55
C ARG A 112 -11.74 7.86 13.79
N PRO A 113 -13.07 7.73 13.65
CA PRO A 113 -13.98 7.76 14.79
C PRO A 113 -13.71 6.61 15.76
N VAL A 114 -14.07 6.84 17.02
CA VAL A 114 -14.09 5.77 18.03
C VAL A 114 -15.04 4.66 17.56
N THR A 115 -14.60 3.42 17.64
CA THR A 115 -15.42 2.28 17.21
C THR A 115 -16.63 2.07 18.11
N SER A 116 -17.62 1.29 17.65
CA SER A 116 -18.76 0.86 18.46
C SER A 116 -18.35 0.07 19.73
N GLU A 117 -17.15 -0.51 19.73
CA GLU A 117 -16.56 -1.24 20.86
C GLU A 117 -15.77 -0.30 21.81
N GLY A 118 -15.78 1.00 21.56
CA GLY A 118 -15.11 2.02 22.39
C GLY A 118 -13.61 2.16 22.14
N ILE A 119 -13.06 1.63 21.04
CA ILE A 119 -11.64 1.74 20.73
C ILE A 119 -11.36 3.10 20.05
N ASP A 120 -10.57 3.97 20.70
CA ASP A 120 -9.96 5.14 20.07
C ASP A 120 -8.59 4.76 19.50
N PHE A 121 -8.46 4.84 18.18
CA PHE A 121 -7.19 4.58 17.50
C PHE A 121 -6.19 5.75 17.58
N GLY A 122 -6.57 6.88 18.16
CA GLY A 122 -5.71 8.07 18.26
C GLY A 122 -5.52 8.77 16.92
N PHE A 123 -4.28 9.04 16.54
CA PHE A 123 -3.91 9.71 15.29
C PHE A 123 -3.90 8.75 14.09
N VAL A 124 -4.99 8.03 13.91
CA VAL A 124 -5.22 7.17 12.73
C VAL A 124 -6.19 7.86 11.79
N GLY A 125 -5.87 7.84 10.48
CA GLY A 125 -6.67 8.48 9.44
C GLY A 125 -7.47 7.51 8.59
N ASP A 126 -8.67 7.96 8.19
CA ASP A 126 -9.44 7.40 7.10
C ASP A 126 -9.42 8.40 5.94
N VAL A 127 -9.10 7.92 4.72
CA VAL A 127 -8.87 8.80 3.56
C VAL A 127 -10.17 9.39 3.07
N ASP A 128 -10.21 10.73 2.94
CA ASP A 128 -11.33 11.49 2.38
C ASP A 128 -11.15 11.74 0.89
N SER A 129 -9.94 12.14 0.51
CA SER A 129 -9.64 12.50 -0.88
C SER A 129 -8.17 12.31 -1.21
N VAL A 130 -7.94 12.09 -2.50
CA VAL A 130 -6.60 12.08 -3.11
C VAL A 130 -6.61 13.08 -4.26
N ASP A 131 -5.63 13.97 -4.30
CA ASP A 131 -5.41 14.90 -5.41
C ASP A 131 -4.70 14.17 -6.56
N GLN A 132 -5.50 13.59 -7.46
CA GLN A 132 -4.98 12.89 -8.62
C GLN A 132 -4.24 13.80 -9.61
N ASP A 133 -4.60 15.07 -9.68
CA ASP A 133 -4.00 16.01 -10.63
C ASP A 133 -2.58 16.39 -10.17
N ALA A 134 -2.38 16.61 -8.87
CA ALA A 134 -1.05 16.83 -8.30
C ALA A 134 -0.12 15.61 -8.48
N ILE A 135 -0.64 14.38 -8.29
CA ILE A 135 0.13 13.16 -8.52
C ILE A 135 0.43 12.98 -10.02
N ALA A 136 -0.55 13.24 -10.90
CA ALA A 136 -0.38 13.14 -12.35
C ALA A 136 0.70 14.11 -12.86
N MET A 137 0.74 15.34 -12.36
CA MET A 137 1.77 16.33 -12.69
C MET A 137 3.19 15.80 -12.42
N LEU A 138 3.40 15.10 -11.31
CA LEU A 138 4.68 14.47 -11.00
C LEU A 138 5.02 13.36 -12.01
N ILE A 139 4.07 12.47 -12.28
CA ILE A 139 4.22 11.35 -13.20
C ILE A 139 4.52 11.84 -14.62
N GLU A 140 3.78 12.83 -15.11
CA GLU A 140 3.96 13.46 -16.42
C GLU A 140 5.30 14.20 -16.52
N GLY A 141 5.79 14.75 -15.40
CA GLY A 141 7.14 15.30 -15.27
C GLY A 141 8.26 14.24 -15.22
N GLY A 142 7.93 12.97 -15.40
CA GLY A 142 8.89 11.85 -15.37
C GLY A 142 9.38 11.48 -13.96
N VAL A 143 8.66 11.91 -12.94
CA VAL A 143 8.95 11.57 -11.54
C VAL A 143 8.20 10.31 -11.13
N THR A 144 8.86 9.41 -10.41
CA THR A 144 8.25 8.22 -9.80
C THR A 144 7.85 8.52 -8.35
N PRO A 145 6.56 8.67 -8.03
CA PRO A 145 6.12 8.92 -6.65
C PRO A 145 6.32 7.67 -5.77
N VAL A 146 6.86 7.87 -4.57
CA VAL A 146 7.00 6.86 -3.51
C VAL A 146 6.25 7.37 -2.28
N VAL A 147 5.08 6.80 -1.99
CA VAL A 147 4.15 7.33 -1.01
C VAL A 147 4.26 6.56 0.31
N ALA A 148 4.49 7.29 1.39
CA ALA A 148 4.43 6.78 2.75
C ALA A 148 2.99 6.79 3.28
N PRO A 149 2.61 5.87 4.19
CA PRO A 149 1.25 5.77 4.72
C PRO A 149 0.99 6.79 5.85
N LEU A 150 1.26 8.05 5.55
CA LEU A 150 0.98 9.22 6.38
C LEU A 150 0.12 10.18 5.58
N THR A 151 -1.01 10.60 6.11
CA THR A 151 -1.97 11.46 5.44
C THR A 151 -2.15 12.78 6.17
N LEU A 152 -2.66 13.78 5.48
CA LEU A 152 -2.91 15.10 6.05
C LEU A 152 -4.32 15.15 6.65
N GLY A 153 -4.39 15.32 7.96
CA GLY A 153 -5.61 15.58 8.69
C GLY A 153 -5.93 17.07 8.81
N GLU A 154 -6.97 17.37 9.56
CA GLU A 154 -7.38 18.73 9.87
C GLU A 154 -6.26 19.50 10.62
N ASN A 155 -6.24 20.81 10.43
CA ASN A 155 -5.28 21.72 11.10
C ASN A 155 -3.81 21.37 10.90
N GLY A 156 -3.47 20.69 9.81
CA GLY A 156 -2.09 20.30 9.50
C GLY A 156 -1.58 19.10 10.31
N CYS A 157 -2.45 18.37 11.00
CA CYS A 157 -2.08 17.18 11.75
C CYS A 157 -1.77 16.02 10.77
N LEU A 158 -0.67 15.30 11.02
CA LEU A 158 -0.41 14.04 10.32
C LEU A 158 -1.22 12.91 10.97
N LEU A 159 -1.70 12.01 10.12
CA LEU A 159 -2.42 10.81 10.53
C LEU A 159 -1.73 9.57 9.96
N ASN A 160 -1.56 8.56 10.83
CA ASN A 160 -1.10 7.23 10.44
C ASN A 160 -2.24 6.51 9.72
N THR A 161 -2.05 6.18 8.46
CA THR A 161 -3.08 5.51 7.64
C THR A 161 -2.58 4.15 7.17
N HIS A 162 -3.48 3.18 7.06
CA HIS A 162 -3.09 1.85 6.61
C HIS A 162 -2.62 1.89 5.14
N ALA A 163 -1.44 1.32 4.85
CA ALA A 163 -0.83 1.42 3.50
C ALA A 163 -1.69 0.81 2.38
N ASP A 164 -2.47 -0.26 2.66
CA ASP A 164 -3.40 -0.84 1.68
C ASP A 164 -4.55 0.14 1.37
N THR A 165 -5.01 0.89 2.38
CA THR A 165 -6.02 1.95 2.20
C THR A 165 -5.46 3.08 1.36
N VAL A 166 -4.26 3.58 1.68
CA VAL A 166 -3.59 4.61 0.87
C VAL A 166 -3.44 4.16 -0.58
N ALA A 167 -2.97 2.93 -0.81
CA ALA A 167 -2.81 2.39 -2.17
C ALA A 167 -4.15 2.27 -2.91
N GLY A 168 -5.18 1.75 -2.24
CA GLY A 168 -6.51 1.58 -2.84
C GLY A 168 -7.16 2.91 -3.20
N GLU A 169 -7.17 3.89 -2.27
CA GLU A 169 -7.76 5.20 -2.54
C GLU A 169 -6.97 5.99 -3.59
N THR A 170 -5.64 5.90 -3.57
CA THR A 170 -4.81 6.50 -4.63
C THR A 170 -5.08 5.85 -5.98
N ALA A 171 -5.19 4.52 -6.06
CA ALA A 171 -5.50 3.83 -7.30
C ALA A 171 -6.88 4.22 -7.86
N LYS A 172 -7.90 4.32 -7.01
CA LYS A 172 -9.24 4.79 -7.40
C LYS A 172 -9.21 6.22 -7.94
N ALA A 173 -8.51 7.14 -7.26
CA ALA A 173 -8.39 8.52 -7.72
C ALA A 173 -7.68 8.60 -9.07
N MET A 174 -6.54 7.90 -9.21
CA MET A 174 -5.76 7.87 -10.44
C MET A 174 -6.51 7.20 -11.59
N SER A 175 -7.47 6.30 -11.33
CA SER A 175 -8.29 5.66 -12.38
C SER A 175 -9.18 6.63 -13.16
N ARG A 176 -9.38 7.84 -12.63
CA ARG A 176 -10.07 8.92 -13.38
C ARG A 176 -9.24 9.40 -14.58
N LEU A 177 -7.91 9.36 -14.47
CA LEU A 177 -6.97 9.85 -15.49
C LEU A 177 -6.27 8.72 -16.25
N TYR A 178 -6.00 7.60 -15.62
CA TYR A 178 -5.21 6.48 -16.13
C TYR A 178 -6.00 5.18 -16.17
N ASP A 179 -5.49 4.23 -16.97
CA ASP A 179 -5.87 2.82 -16.90
C ASP A 179 -5.00 2.13 -15.84
N VAL A 180 -5.54 2.04 -14.61
CA VAL A 180 -4.76 1.66 -13.43
C VAL A 180 -4.73 0.17 -13.20
N THR A 181 -3.52 -0.38 -13.07
CA THR A 181 -3.27 -1.69 -12.45
C THR A 181 -2.76 -1.48 -11.03
N LEU A 182 -3.50 -1.94 -10.02
CA LEU A 182 -3.06 -1.96 -8.63
C LEU A 182 -2.43 -3.32 -8.32
N MET A 183 -1.16 -3.31 -7.91
CA MET A 183 -0.43 -4.53 -7.54
C MET A 183 -0.18 -4.55 -6.04
N PHE A 184 -0.76 -5.52 -5.34
CA PHE A 184 -0.40 -5.82 -3.96
C PHE A 184 0.74 -6.83 -3.92
N CYS A 185 1.90 -6.36 -3.46
CA CYS A 185 3.10 -7.17 -3.35
C CYS A 185 3.33 -7.61 -1.91
N PHE A 186 3.43 -8.92 -1.68
CA PHE A 186 3.68 -9.51 -0.36
C PHE A 186 4.45 -10.84 -0.47
N GLU A 187 4.37 -11.74 0.53
CA GLU A 187 5.28 -12.89 0.66
C GLU A 187 4.91 -14.09 -0.22
N LYS A 188 3.65 -14.21 -0.64
CA LYS A 188 3.16 -15.34 -1.45
C LYS A 188 3.09 -14.98 -2.94
N LYS A 189 3.22 -15.99 -3.80
CA LYS A 189 3.18 -15.84 -5.26
C LYS A 189 1.84 -15.28 -5.79
N GLY A 190 0.79 -15.40 -4.99
CA GLY A 190 -0.58 -14.99 -5.29
C GLY A 190 -1.52 -15.45 -4.18
N VAL A 191 -2.80 -15.54 -4.48
CA VAL A 191 -3.78 -16.24 -3.63
C VAL A 191 -3.61 -17.74 -3.88
N LEU A 192 -3.37 -18.50 -2.83
CA LEU A 192 -3.13 -19.93 -2.92
C LEU A 192 -4.42 -20.72 -2.65
N LEU A 193 -4.64 -21.81 -3.37
CA LEU A 193 -5.70 -22.76 -3.09
C LEU A 193 -5.39 -23.54 -1.81
N ASP A 194 -4.13 -23.94 -1.63
CA ASP A 194 -3.59 -24.51 -0.40
C ASP A 194 -2.49 -23.59 0.15
N GLY A 195 -2.69 -23.05 1.35
CA GLY A 195 -1.73 -22.14 2.00
C GLY A 195 -0.34 -22.72 2.24
N ASN A 196 -0.20 -24.05 2.21
CA ASN A 196 1.06 -24.77 2.38
C ASN A 196 1.75 -25.12 1.06
N ASP A 197 1.07 -24.98 -0.07
CA ASP A 197 1.62 -25.21 -1.41
C ASP A 197 1.77 -23.89 -2.18
N ASP A 198 3.00 -23.40 -2.26
CA ASP A 198 3.34 -22.16 -2.97
C ASP A 198 3.09 -22.21 -4.50
N ASP A 199 2.88 -23.40 -5.06
CA ASP A 199 2.58 -23.59 -6.49
C ASP A 199 1.08 -23.69 -6.78
N SER A 200 0.23 -23.76 -5.75
CA SER A 200 -1.24 -23.77 -5.83
C SER A 200 -1.86 -22.39 -6.10
N VAL A 201 -1.17 -21.52 -6.85
CA VAL A 201 -1.65 -20.15 -7.14
C VAL A 201 -2.92 -20.20 -7.98
N ILE A 202 -3.97 -19.54 -7.50
CA ILE A 202 -5.20 -19.30 -8.27
C ILE A 202 -4.91 -18.16 -9.26
N PRO A 203 -4.87 -18.39 -10.57
CA PRO A 203 -4.41 -17.38 -11.52
C PRO A 203 -5.37 -16.20 -11.69
N HIS A 204 -6.67 -16.44 -11.49
CA HIS A 204 -7.71 -15.44 -11.68
C HIS A 204 -8.83 -15.63 -10.65
N ILE A 205 -9.32 -14.53 -10.06
CA ILE A 205 -10.46 -14.52 -9.13
C ILE A 205 -11.42 -13.40 -9.57
N ASP A 206 -12.64 -13.78 -9.91
CA ASP A 206 -13.77 -12.86 -10.06
C ASP A 206 -14.65 -12.85 -8.81
N THR A 207 -15.72 -12.06 -8.84
CA THR A 207 -16.65 -11.94 -7.71
C THR A 207 -17.32 -13.28 -7.35
N GLN A 208 -17.61 -14.14 -8.34
CA GLN A 208 -18.26 -15.42 -8.10
C GLN A 208 -17.30 -16.38 -7.39
N LEU A 209 -16.10 -16.56 -7.93
CA LEU A 209 -15.07 -17.42 -7.35
C LEU A 209 -14.65 -16.92 -5.96
N PHE A 210 -14.55 -15.60 -5.76
CA PHE A 210 -14.25 -15.04 -4.44
C PHE A 210 -15.29 -15.46 -3.38
N ASN A 211 -16.59 -15.36 -3.70
CA ASN A 211 -17.64 -15.76 -2.79
C ASN A 211 -17.59 -17.27 -2.47
N GLN A 212 -17.28 -18.09 -3.47
CA GLN A 212 -17.10 -19.53 -3.28
C GLN A 212 -15.90 -19.83 -2.37
N LEU A 213 -14.72 -19.28 -2.65
CA LEU A 213 -13.50 -19.48 -1.86
C LEU A 213 -13.65 -19.01 -0.40
N LYS A 214 -14.44 -17.93 -0.20
CA LYS A 214 -14.79 -17.42 1.13
C LYS A 214 -15.71 -18.40 1.86
N ALA A 215 -16.73 -18.92 1.20
CA ALA A 215 -17.68 -19.89 1.80
C ALA A 215 -17.00 -21.22 2.15
N GLU A 216 -16.05 -21.67 1.34
CA GLU A 216 -15.25 -22.88 1.54
C GLU A 216 -14.13 -22.70 2.58
N GLY A 217 -13.91 -21.47 3.09
CA GLY A 217 -12.85 -21.14 4.06
C GLY A 217 -11.43 -21.15 3.52
N ILE A 218 -11.25 -21.31 2.20
CA ILE A 218 -9.94 -21.28 1.53
C ILE A 218 -9.33 -19.87 1.66
N VAL A 219 -10.14 -18.84 1.44
CA VAL A 219 -9.76 -17.46 1.72
C VAL A 219 -10.18 -17.07 3.12
N SER A 220 -9.21 -16.93 4.01
CA SER A 220 -9.43 -16.61 5.43
C SER A 220 -8.33 -15.69 5.97
N GLY A 221 -8.43 -15.31 7.25
CA GLY A 221 -7.42 -14.51 7.95
C GLY A 221 -7.06 -13.23 7.22
N GLY A 222 -5.78 -12.93 7.13
CA GLY A 222 -5.27 -11.71 6.52
C GLY A 222 -5.46 -11.58 5.00
N MET A 223 -5.82 -12.68 4.29
CA MET A 223 -6.09 -12.64 2.86
C MET A 223 -7.48 -12.08 2.54
N LEU A 224 -8.47 -12.37 3.39
CA LEU A 224 -9.85 -11.90 3.21
C LEU A 224 -9.94 -10.37 3.07
N PRO A 225 -9.43 -9.54 4.02
CA PRO A 225 -9.49 -8.09 3.87
C PRO A 225 -8.69 -7.59 2.64
N LYS A 226 -7.64 -8.29 2.19
CA LYS A 226 -6.93 -7.91 0.96
C LYS A 226 -7.78 -8.08 -0.28
N LEU A 227 -8.50 -9.20 -0.40
CA LEU A 227 -9.43 -9.42 -1.51
C LEU A 227 -10.62 -8.45 -1.46
N GLU A 228 -11.20 -8.22 -0.27
CA GLU A 228 -12.26 -7.23 -0.11
C GLU A 228 -11.83 -5.83 -0.53
N ASN A 229 -10.63 -5.39 -0.14
CA ASN A 229 -10.03 -4.13 -0.60
C ASN A 229 -9.77 -4.12 -2.11
N SER A 230 -9.35 -5.26 -2.69
CA SER A 230 -9.14 -5.41 -4.13
C SER A 230 -10.45 -5.21 -4.90
N PHE A 231 -11.53 -5.85 -4.48
CA PHE A 231 -12.86 -5.66 -5.08
C PHE A 231 -13.40 -4.24 -4.86
N ALA A 232 -13.13 -3.62 -3.70
CA ALA A 232 -13.48 -2.22 -3.46
C ALA A 232 -12.73 -1.26 -4.41
N ALA A 233 -11.46 -1.52 -4.71
CA ALA A 233 -10.68 -0.76 -5.68
C ALA A 233 -11.24 -0.92 -7.11
N LEU A 234 -11.56 -2.15 -7.52
CA LEU A 234 -12.18 -2.44 -8.83
C LEU A 234 -13.51 -1.71 -9.00
N ARG A 235 -14.41 -1.81 -8.01
CA ARG A 235 -15.69 -1.06 -8.01
C ARG A 235 -15.49 0.45 -8.05
N GLY A 236 -14.34 0.94 -7.55
CA GLY A 236 -13.93 2.36 -7.60
C GLY A 236 -13.30 2.78 -8.92
N GLY A 237 -13.26 1.92 -9.95
CA GLY A 237 -12.79 2.24 -11.29
C GLY A 237 -11.38 1.78 -11.63
N VAL A 238 -10.67 1.09 -10.72
CA VAL A 238 -9.39 0.44 -11.04
C VAL A 238 -9.64 -0.67 -12.06
N ASN A 239 -8.80 -0.74 -13.11
CA ASN A 239 -9.00 -1.67 -14.22
C ASN A 239 -8.79 -3.13 -13.79
N LYS A 240 -7.72 -3.40 -13.07
CA LYS A 240 -7.44 -4.73 -12.49
C LYS A 240 -6.60 -4.62 -11.23
N VAL A 241 -6.72 -5.62 -10.37
CA VAL A 241 -5.85 -5.78 -9.22
C VAL A 241 -5.03 -7.05 -9.40
N VAL A 242 -3.75 -7.01 -9.02
CA VAL A 242 -2.86 -8.18 -9.05
C VAL A 242 -2.30 -8.41 -7.65
N ILE A 243 -2.39 -9.63 -7.17
CA ILE A 243 -1.74 -10.07 -5.94
C ILE A 243 -0.54 -10.91 -6.32
N THR A 244 0.66 -10.50 -5.87
CA THR A 244 1.91 -11.14 -6.31
C THR A 244 3.01 -11.07 -5.25
N ARG A 245 4.17 -11.69 -5.52
CA ARG A 245 5.37 -11.66 -4.69
C ARG A 245 6.41 -10.68 -5.28
N ALA A 246 7.35 -10.20 -4.44
CA ALA A 246 8.34 -9.19 -4.80
C ALA A 246 9.19 -9.56 -6.02
N ASP A 247 9.55 -10.82 -6.18
CA ASP A 247 10.35 -11.34 -7.29
C ASP A 247 9.54 -11.61 -8.57
N ARG A 248 8.22 -11.42 -8.55
CA ARG A 248 7.29 -11.77 -9.64
C ARG A 248 6.49 -10.60 -10.21
N LEU A 249 6.86 -9.36 -9.92
CA LEU A 249 6.12 -8.17 -10.37
C LEU A 249 5.83 -8.13 -11.88
N THR A 250 6.72 -8.71 -12.71
CA THR A 250 6.56 -8.78 -14.16
C THR A 250 6.11 -10.15 -14.67
N GLN A 251 6.03 -11.16 -13.78
CA GLN A 251 5.65 -12.53 -14.13
C GLN A 251 4.18 -12.83 -13.83
N GLY A 252 3.50 -11.92 -13.10
CA GLY A 252 2.11 -12.08 -12.70
C GLY A 252 1.94 -12.72 -11.31
N GLY A 253 0.74 -13.12 -11.02
CA GLY A 253 0.26 -13.68 -9.77
C GLY A 253 -1.22 -13.96 -9.91
N THR A 254 -2.03 -13.71 -8.88
CA THR A 254 -3.49 -13.75 -8.99
C THR A 254 -4.02 -12.43 -9.55
N VAL A 255 -4.71 -12.48 -10.68
CA VAL A 255 -5.43 -11.34 -11.26
C VAL A 255 -6.84 -11.32 -10.70
N ILE A 256 -7.30 -10.15 -10.23
CA ILE A 256 -8.65 -9.97 -9.69
C ILE A 256 -9.40 -9.00 -10.61
N THR A 257 -10.63 -9.37 -10.99
CA THR A 257 -11.54 -8.56 -11.80
C THR A 257 -12.96 -8.60 -11.23
N LEU A 258 -13.83 -7.70 -11.68
CA LEU A 258 -15.27 -7.75 -11.35
C LEU A 258 -15.99 -8.86 -12.08
#